data_478efc1301b1a4b5c01401d9dd864f63
#
_entry.id   478efc1301b1a4b5c01401d9dd864f63
#
_cell.length_a   1.000
_cell.length_b   1.000
_cell.length_c   1.000
_cell.angle_alpha   90.00
_cell.angle_beta   90.00
_cell.angle_gamma   90.00
#
_symmetry.space_group_name_H-M   'P 1'
#
loop_
_entity.id
_entity.type
_entity.pdbx_description
1 polymer ?
#
loop_
_entity_poly.entity_id
_entity_poly.type
_entity_poly.pdbx_seq_one_letter_code
_entity_poly.pdbx_strand_id
1 'polypeptide(L)'
;TEALAPEAEQAALSVPEGFEIELFAAEPMVNKPINLAIDGRGRVWVSSTVEYPYAAEKERWEDERGSRVRGSRDAIKILEDTDGDGRADKATDFADGLNIPTGVLPWHRPEHADGCIAWSIPNLWYFADTDGDGRADHREVLFGPLGYEKDTHGMVSSLRLGADGWVYATHGFNNTSRLRAKDGSEVELHSGNVFRFRPDGSRVEVWSRGQVNPFGLTFDRRGNLYSADCHSAPVYQLLRGAHYPSFGKPHDGLGFGPAMIEHSHGSTGIAGIVYVDRGRWGGEWDDHVLIGNPVTSRVNLDRVHFTGTTPRAEEKADFVVSGDPWFRPVDLALAPDGALYIADFYNRIIGHYEVPLDHPGRDRE
;
A
#
# COMPACT_ATOMS: atom_id res chain seq x y z
N THR A 1 7.25 -24.59 -9.50
CA THR A 1 8.37 -24.44 -8.56
C THR A 1 7.80 -24.39 -7.15
N GLU A 2 8.51 -24.97 -6.18
CA GLU A 2 8.20 -24.84 -4.77
C GLU A 2 8.75 -23.51 -4.25
N ALA A 3 8.24 -23.04 -3.11
CA ALA A 3 8.74 -21.85 -2.44
C ALA A 3 10.20 -22.07 -2.00
N LEU A 4 11.02 -21.06 -2.11
CA LEU A 4 12.39 -21.06 -1.59
C LEU A 4 12.40 -20.72 -0.09
N ALA A 5 13.47 -21.09 0.59
CA ALA A 5 13.76 -20.53 1.91
C ALA A 5 14.17 -19.05 1.75
N PRO A 6 13.97 -18.21 2.78
CA PRO A 6 14.20 -16.76 2.67
C PRO A 6 15.60 -16.37 2.17
N GLU A 7 16.65 -17.06 2.63
CA GLU A 7 18.03 -16.80 2.19
C GLU A 7 18.28 -17.26 0.75
N ALA A 8 17.59 -18.30 0.30
CA ALA A 8 17.68 -18.79 -1.07
C ALA A 8 16.94 -17.85 -2.04
N GLU A 9 15.83 -17.28 -1.61
CA GLU A 9 15.13 -16.24 -2.35
C GLU A 9 15.97 -14.97 -2.44
N GLN A 10 16.51 -14.47 -1.33
CA GLN A 10 17.44 -13.34 -1.32
C GLN A 10 18.55 -13.52 -2.36
N ALA A 11 19.14 -14.71 -2.43
CA ALA A 11 20.19 -15.04 -3.39
C ALA A 11 19.70 -15.09 -4.87
N ALA A 12 18.40 -15.22 -5.10
CA ALA A 12 17.78 -15.21 -6.43
C ALA A 12 17.43 -13.80 -6.93
N LEU A 13 17.57 -12.77 -6.09
CA LEU A 13 17.31 -11.37 -6.43
C LEU A 13 18.57 -10.70 -6.97
N SER A 14 18.38 -9.81 -7.94
CA SER A 14 19.46 -9.00 -8.52
C SER A 14 19.07 -7.53 -8.46
N VAL A 15 20.06 -6.69 -8.08
CA VAL A 15 19.94 -5.23 -7.98
C VAL A 15 21.06 -4.55 -8.79
N PRO A 16 20.95 -3.26 -9.13
CA PRO A 16 22.01 -2.52 -9.83
C PRO A 16 23.31 -2.44 -9.02
N GLU A 17 24.43 -2.21 -9.73
CA GLU A 17 25.73 -1.96 -9.10
C GLU A 17 25.65 -0.80 -8.09
N GLY A 18 26.25 -0.97 -6.93
CA GLY A 18 26.21 0.00 -5.82
C GLY A 18 25.07 -0.19 -4.85
N PHE A 19 24.19 -1.16 -5.08
CA PHE A 19 23.13 -1.58 -4.15
C PHE A 19 23.36 -3.01 -3.66
N GLU A 20 22.90 -3.28 -2.47
CA GLU A 20 22.84 -4.60 -1.86
C GLU A 20 21.41 -4.88 -1.43
N ILE A 21 21.02 -6.15 -1.39
CA ILE A 21 19.71 -6.57 -0.91
C ILE A 21 19.89 -7.43 0.35
N GLU A 22 19.14 -7.07 1.39
CA GLU A 22 19.19 -7.76 2.68
C GLU A 22 17.82 -8.29 3.05
N LEU A 23 17.81 -9.40 3.78
CA LEU A 23 16.61 -9.98 4.35
C LEU A 23 16.34 -9.32 5.70
N PHE A 24 15.37 -8.38 5.74
CA PHE A 24 15.01 -7.70 6.97
C PHE A 24 14.14 -8.57 7.90
N ALA A 25 13.11 -9.20 7.36
CA ALA A 25 12.23 -10.11 8.11
C ALA A 25 11.58 -11.15 7.21
N ALA A 26 11.31 -12.31 7.76
CA ALA A 26 10.57 -13.39 7.12
C ALA A 26 9.65 -14.10 8.11
N GLU A 27 8.95 -15.13 7.68
CA GLU A 27 8.19 -16.00 8.57
C GLU A 27 9.08 -16.63 9.66
N PRO A 28 8.60 -16.71 10.90
CA PRO A 28 7.22 -16.47 11.35
C PRO A 28 6.95 -15.02 11.81
N MET A 29 7.89 -14.09 11.72
CA MET A 29 7.70 -12.71 12.20
C MET A 29 6.64 -11.97 11.38
N VAL A 30 6.68 -12.13 10.07
CA VAL A 30 5.74 -11.53 9.12
C VAL A 30 5.29 -12.59 8.12
N ASN A 31 4.04 -12.51 7.69
CA ASN A 31 3.49 -13.39 6.66
C ASN A 31 2.59 -12.57 5.74
N LYS A 32 2.74 -12.75 4.43
CA LYS A 32 1.97 -12.06 3.38
C LYS A 32 1.83 -10.54 3.65
N PRO A 33 2.93 -9.78 3.73
CA PRO A 33 2.87 -8.34 3.89
C PRO A 33 2.26 -7.71 2.64
N ILE A 34 1.22 -6.86 2.81
CA ILE A 34 0.62 -6.12 1.68
C ILE A 34 1.09 -4.68 1.64
N ASN A 35 1.12 -4.00 2.78
CA ASN A 35 1.63 -2.62 2.85
C ASN A 35 2.62 -2.48 3.99
N LEU A 36 3.51 -1.50 3.82
CA LEU A 36 4.46 -1.16 4.85
C LEU A 36 4.62 0.37 4.97
N ALA A 37 4.96 0.81 6.16
CA ALA A 37 5.29 2.19 6.45
C ALA A 37 6.38 2.24 7.54
N ILE A 38 7.18 3.29 7.54
CA ILE A 38 8.26 3.47 8.50
C ILE A 38 7.95 4.67 9.37
N ASP A 39 8.04 4.51 10.66
CA ASP A 39 7.80 5.58 11.60
C ASP A 39 9.06 6.41 11.91
N GLY A 40 8.90 7.46 12.72
CA GLY A 40 9.99 8.35 13.09
C GLY A 40 11.06 7.72 14.01
N ARG A 41 10.83 6.49 14.49
CA ARG A 41 11.80 5.70 15.28
C ARG A 41 12.53 4.65 14.43
N GLY A 42 12.20 4.56 13.12
CA GLY A 42 12.74 3.56 12.20
C GLY A 42 12.06 2.20 12.26
N ARG A 43 10.95 2.04 13.01
CA ARG A 43 10.20 0.79 13.08
C ARG A 43 9.40 0.59 11.82
N VAL A 44 9.33 -0.64 11.33
CA VAL A 44 8.57 -1.01 10.14
C VAL A 44 7.19 -1.51 10.54
N TRP A 45 6.17 -0.77 10.13
CA TRP A 45 4.76 -1.13 10.32
C TRP A 45 4.26 -1.85 9.09
N VAL A 46 3.67 -3.02 9.28
CA VAL A 46 3.27 -3.91 8.20
C VAL A 46 1.82 -4.36 8.37
N SER A 47 1.03 -4.29 7.30
CA SER A 47 -0.22 -5.04 7.22
C SER A 47 0.08 -6.47 6.77
N SER A 48 -0.03 -7.42 7.69
CA SER A 48 0.09 -8.85 7.43
C SER A 48 -1.30 -9.41 7.13
N THR A 49 -1.52 -9.83 5.88
CA THR A 49 -2.86 -10.11 5.34
C THR A 49 -2.92 -11.52 4.79
N VAL A 50 -2.96 -12.48 5.70
CA VAL A 50 -2.86 -13.92 5.41
C VAL A 50 -4.13 -14.44 4.71
N GLU A 51 -5.30 -13.87 5.06
CA GLU A 51 -6.60 -14.33 4.54
C GLU A 51 -6.97 -13.68 3.19
N TYR A 52 -6.16 -12.72 2.69
CA TYR A 52 -6.39 -12.08 1.39
C TYR A 52 -6.45 -13.12 0.25
N PRO A 53 -7.42 -13.03 -0.70
CA PRO A 53 -8.39 -11.94 -0.87
C PRO A 53 -9.79 -12.24 -0.29
N TYR A 54 -9.93 -13.16 0.62
CA TYR A 54 -11.23 -13.62 1.13
C TYR A 54 -11.61 -12.94 2.43
N ALA A 55 -12.53 -11.97 2.32
CA ALA A 55 -13.08 -11.29 3.48
C ALA A 55 -13.77 -12.25 4.43
N ALA A 56 -13.55 -12.07 5.72
CA ALA A 56 -14.30 -12.82 6.73
C ALA A 56 -15.76 -12.41 6.73
N GLU A 57 -16.66 -13.40 6.72
CA GLU A 57 -18.10 -13.22 6.82
C GLU A 57 -18.50 -12.57 8.15
N LYS A 58 -19.63 -11.87 8.16
CA LYS A 58 -20.12 -11.12 9.34
C LYS A 58 -20.35 -11.98 10.58
N GLU A 59 -20.63 -13.28 10.39
CA GLU A 59 -20.78 -14.25 11.49
C GLU A 59 -19.51 -14.47 12.29
N ARG A 60 -18.34 -14.15 11.72
CA ARG A 60 -17.05 -14.15 12.42
C ARG A 60 -16.77 -12.84 13.16
N TRP A 61 -17.52 -11.77 12.91
CA TRP A 61 -17.31 -10.48 13.56
C TRP A 61 -17.70 -10.53 15.03
N GLU A 62 -16.92 -9.89 15.88
CA GLU A 62 -17.19 -9.81 17.32
C GLU A 62 -18.21 -8.71 17.67
N ASP A 63 -18.31 -7.69 16.81
CA ASP A 63 -19.30 -6.63 16.91
C ASP A 63 -19.80 -6.21 15.51
N GLU A 64 -20.87 -5.42 15.48
CA GLU A 64 -21.49 -4.94 14.23
C GLU A 64 -20.57 -4.05 13.37
N ARG A 65 -19.51 -3.49 13.96
CA ARG A 65 -18.55 -2.64 13.26
C ARG A 65 -17.42 -3.45 12.60
N GLY A 66 -17.31 -4.75 12.90
CA GLY A 66 -16.20 -5.58 12.43
C GLY A 66 -14.87 -5.19 13.07
N SER A 67 -14.89 -4.75 14.33
CA SER A 67 -13.69 -4.31 15.04
C SER A 67 -12.68 -5.43 15.27
N ARG A 68 -13.18 -6.66 15.40
CA ARG A 68 -12.40 -7.89 15.49
C ARG A 68 -13.10 -9.03 14.75
N VAL A 69 -12.31 -9.93 14.19
CA VAL A 69 -12.77 -11.15 13.52
C VAL A 69 -12.26 -12.38 14.29
N ARG A 70 -13.15 -13.22 14.73
CA ARG A 70 -12.79 -14.46 15.42
C ARG A 70 -11.95 -15.38 14.54
N GLY A 71 -10.79 -15.81 15.07
CA GLY A 71 -9.89 -16.71 14.39
C GLY A 71 -9.20 -16.13 13.15
N SER A 72 -9.21 -14.80 12.99
CA SER A 72 -8.41 -14.16 11.95
C SER A 72 -6.94 -14.23 12.28
N ARG A 73 -6.12 -14.44 11.26
CA ARG A 73 -4.66 -14.41 11.31
C ARG A 73 -4.10 -13.06 10.82
N ASP A 74 -4.98 -12.15 10.40
CA ASP A 74 -4.60 -10.85 9.85
C ASP A 74 -4.32 -9.85 10.98
N ALA A 75 -3.26 -9.08 10.82
CA ALA A 75 -2.80 -8.13 11.83
C ALA A 75 -2.05 -6.93 11.22
N ILE A 76 -2.00 -5.83 11.95
CA ILE A 76 -0.95 -4.82 11.79
C ILE A 76 0.18 -5.21 12.74
N LYS A 77 1.39 -5.35 12.18
CA LYS A 77 2.60 -5.72 12.92
C LYS A 77 3.59 -4.56 12.97
N ILE A 78 4.38 -4.50 14.03
CA ILE A 78 5.56 -3.64 14.15
C ILE A 78 6.78 -4.55 14.18
N LEU A 79 7.71 -4.33 13.26
CA LEU A 79 8.98 -5.03 13.19
C LEU A 79 10.09 -4.05 13.59
N GLU A 80 10.98 -4.50 14.46
CA GLU A 80 12.06 -3.70 15.02
C GLU A 80 13.38 -4.45 14.88
N ASP A 81 14.40 -3.74 14.43
CA ASP A 81 15.81 -4.11 14.55
C ASP A 81 16.33 -3.41 15.80
N THR A 82 16.52 -4.15 16.90
CA THR A 82 16.85 -3.56 18.20
C THR A 82 18.35 -3.53 18.45
N ASP A 83 19.16 -4.29 17.70
CA ASP A 83 20.59 -4.34 17.83
C ASP A 83 21.37 -3.66 16.70
N GLY A 84 20.67 -3.25 15.63
CA GLY A 84 21.20 -2.44 14.53
C GLY A 84 21.98 -3.25 13.50
N ASP A 85 21.68 -4.55 13.36
CA ASP A 85 22.34 -5.44 12.41
C ASP A 85 21.69 -5.45 11.01
N GLY A 86 20.59 -4.70 10.81
CA GLY A 86 19.83 -4.63 9.55
C GLY A 86 18.74 -5.70 9.44
N ARG A 87 18.49 -6.47 10.49
CA ARG A 87 17.44 -7.50 10.54
C ARG A 87 16.49 -7.24 11.71
N ALA A 88 15.22 -7.52 11.50
CA ALA A 88 14.27 -7.44 12.60
C ALA A 88 14.50 -8.61 13.57
N ASP A 89 14.68 -8.30 14.85
CA ASP A 89 14.78 -9.27 15.93
C ASP A 89 13.55 -9.27 16.84
N LYS A 90 12.67 -8.27 16.68
CA LYS A 90 11.42 -8.17 17.43
C LYS A 90 10.23 -7.91 16.50
N ALA A 91 9.17 -8.69 16.69
CA ALA A 91 7.88 -8.51 16.01
C ALA A 91 6.75 -8.41 17.06
N THR A 92 5.91 -7.39 16.92
CA THR A 92 4.75 -7.17 17.77
C THR A 92 3.49 -7.14 16.94
N ASP A 93 2.48 -7.95 17.28
CA ASP A 93 1.13 -7.81 16.73
C ASP A 93 0.47 -6.61 17.39
N PHE A 94 0.57 -5.44 16.75
CA PHE A 94 0.03 -4.19 17.27
C PHE A 94 -1.49 -4.18 17.28
N ALA A 95 -2.12 -4.55 16.16
CA ALA A 95 -3.57 -4.73 16.08
C ALA A 95 -3.88 -6.06 15.40
N ASP A 96 -4.51 -6.97 16.11
CA ASP A 96 -4.85 -8.32 15.67
C ASP A 96 -6.35 -8.49 15.35
N GLY A 97 -6.70 -9.67 14.84
CA GLY A 97 -8.09 -10.02 14.54
C GLY A 97 -8.70 -9.13 13.47
N LEU A 98 -7.94 -8.73 12.47
CA LEU A 98 -8.38 -7.84 11.41
C LEU A 98 -8.99 -8.61 10.24
N ASN A 99 -9.58 -7.89 9.31
CA ASN A 99 -10.23 -8.43 8.12
C ASN A 99 -9.63 -7.80 6.87
N ILE A 100 -8.67 -8.47 6.26
CA ILE A 100 -7.89 -8.00 5.12
C ILE A 100 -7.38 -6.57 5.35
N PRO A 101 -6.48 -6.34 6.32
CA PRO A 101 -5.91 -5.02 6.53
C PRO A 101 -5.03 -4.64 5.35
N THR A 102 -5.28 -3.46 4.78
CA THR A 102 -4.45 -2.85 3.77
C THR A 102 -4.25 -1.37 4.08
N GLY A 103 -3.16 -0.78 3.61
CA GLY A 103 -2.83 0.61 3.91
C GLY A 103 -2.61 0.86 5.40
N VAL A 104 -1.38 0.97 5.81
CA VAL A 104 -1.00 1.31 7.18
C VAL A 104 -0.25 2.64 7.20
N LEU A 105 -0.60 3.50 8.15
CA LEU A 105 0.07 4.78 8.40
C LEU A 105 0.31 4.93 9.90
N PRO A 106 1.56 4.87 10.38
CA PRO A 106 1.88 5.21 11.75
C PRO A 106 1.40 6.62 12.07
N TRP A 107 0.55 6.74 13.06
CA TRP A 107 -0.05 7.99 13.49
C TRP A 107 -0.50 7.87 14.93
N HIS A 108 0.13 8.58 15.84
CA HIS A 108 -0.30 8.60 17.22
C HIS A 108 -0.84 9.98 17.61
N ARG A 109 -1.80 9.99 18.52
CA ARG A 109 -2.26 11.21 19.18
C ARG A 109 -1.42 11.44 20.44
N PRO A 110 -1.21 12.70 20.87
CA PRO A 110 -0.35 13.00 22.01
C PRO A 110 -0.73 12.28 23.32
N GLU A 111 -1.98 11.89 23.47
CA GLU A 111 -2.53 11.17 24.62
C GLU A 111 -2.28 9.65 24.60
N HIS A 112 -1.78 9.10 23.49
CA HIS A 112 -1.55 7.66 23.34
C HIS A 112 -0.06 7.35 23.21
N ALA A 113 0.35 6.17 23.69
CA ALA A 113 1.74 5.73 23.62
C ALA A 113 2.18 5.47 22.18
N ASP A 114 1.30 4.84 21.38
CA ASP A 114 1.51 4.54 19.96
C ASP A 114 0.19 4.51 19.20
N GLY A 115 0.21 4.50 17.86
CA GLY A 115 -1.00 4.36 17.08
C GLY A 115 -0.77 4.33 15.58
N CYS A 116 -1.80 3.88 14.86
CA CYS A 116 -1.81 3.92 13.39
C CYS A 116 -3.22 4.13 12.84
N ILE A 117 -3.28 4.66 11.62
CA ILE A 117 -4.47 4.62 10.78
C ILE A 117 -4.29 3.47 9.80
N ALA A 118 -5.30 2.59 9.68
CA ALA A 118 -5.26 1.49 8.76
C ALA A 118 -6.66 1.15 8.23
N TRP A 119 -6.70 0.54 7.05
CA TRP A 119 -7.89 -0.11 6.55
C TRP A 119 -7.99 -1.52 7.16
N SER A 120 -9.17 -1.88 7.58
CA SER A 120 -9.61 -3.26 7.84
C SER A 120 -11.12 -3.31 7.61
N ILE A 121 -11.58 -4.24 6.78
CA ILE A 121 -12.99 -4.34 6.40
C ILE A 121 -13.89 -4.27 7.65
N PRO A 122 -14.92 -3.39 7.64
CA PRO A 122 -15.34 -2.55 6.53
C PRO A 122 -14.96 -1.07 6.71
N ASN A 123 -13.96 -0.71 7.54
CA ASN A 123 -13.74 0.67 7.94
C ASN A 123 -12.28 1.11 7.80
N LEU A 124 -12.09 2.42 7.70
CA LEU A 124 -10.84 3.08 8.08
C LEU A 124 -10.85 3.27 9.60
N TRP A 125 -9.85 2.69 10.25
CA TRP A 125 -9.70 2.65 11.68
C TRP A 125 -8.55 3.53 12.15
N TYR A 126 -8.69 4.05 13.36
CA TYR A 126 -7.58 4.47 14.20
C TYR A 126 -7.41 3.43 15.31
N PHE A 127 -6.23 2.83 15.35
CA PHE A 127 -5.81 1.89 16.38
C PHE A 127 -4.80 2.60 17.28
N ALA A 128 -4.92 2.43 18.60
CA ALA A 128 -3.99 3.03 19.54
C ALA A 128 -3.68 2.12 20.72
N ASP A 129 -2.45 2.22 21.17
CA ASP A 129 -1.96 1.73 22.44
C ASP A 129 -2.13 2.84 23.49
N THR A 130 -3.04 2.65 24.45
CA THR A 130 -3.34 3.67 25.47
C THR A 130 -2.67 3.39 26.80
N ASP A 131 -2.20 2.16 27.04
CA ASP A 131 -1.57 1.75 28.30
C ASP A 131 -0.05 1.51 28.20
N GLY A 132 0.51 1.51 26.98
CA GLY A 132 1.94 1.45 26.73
C GLY A 132 2.52 0.04 26.66
N ASP A 133 1.67 -0.97 26.46
CA ASP A 133 2.10 -2.38 26.35
C ASP A 133 2.57 -2.80 24.94
N GLY A 134 2.44 -1.88 23.96
CA GLY A 134 2.82 -2.08 22.58
C GLY A 134 1.73 -2.72 21.71
N ARG A 135 0.49 -2.82 22.22
CA ARG A 135 -0.67 -3.36 21.51
C ARG A 135 -1.83 -2.38 21.49
N ALA A 136 -2.60 -2.39 20.42
CA ALA A 136 -3.78 -1.53 20.34
C ALA A 136 -4.94 -2.08 21.20
N ASP A 137 -5.24 -1.39 22.27
CA ASP A 137 -6.39 -1.59 23.13
C ASP A 137 -7.56 -0.65 22.77
N HIS A 138 -7.32 0.39 21.99
CA HIS A 138 -8.33 1.32 21.48
C HIS A 138 -8.52 1.16 19.97
N ARG A 139 -9.81 1.11 19.53
CA ARG A 139 -10.23 0.98 18.14
C ARG A 139 -11.34 1.96 17.82
N GLU A 140 -11.03 3.00 17.05
CA GLU A 140 -11.99 4.04 16.64
C GLU A 140 -12.23 3.95 15.12
N VAL A 141 -13.50 3.94 14.71
CA VAL A 141 -13.86 4.11 13.29
C VAL A 141 -13.68 5.58 12.91
N LEU A 142 -12.76 5.87 12.01
CA LEU A 142 -12.61 7.20 11.42
C LEU A 142 -13.63 7.43 10.31
N PHE A 143 -13.75 6.46 9.40
CA PHE A 143 -14.71 6.47 8.30
C PHE A 143 -15.20 5.06 8.01
N GLY A 144 -16.49 4.93 7.70
CA GLY A 144 -17.07 3.67 7.28
C GLY A 144 -18.59 3.56 7.50
N PRO A 145 -19.18 2.43 7.06
CA PRO A 145 -18.54 1.41 6.27
C PRO A 145 -18.24 1.86 4.83
N LEU A 146 -17.12 1.40 4.29
CA LEU A 146 -16.79 1.53 2.88
C LEU A 146 -17.14 0.23 2.15
N GLY A 147 -17.43 0.33 0.85
CA GLY A 147 -17.73 -0.81 0.01
C GLY A 147 -16.52 -1.74 -0.17
N TYR A 148 -16.75 -3.04 -0.04
CA TYR A 148 -15.78 -4.11 -0.27
C TYR A 148 -16.43 -5.34 -0.91
N GLU A 149 -17.77 -5.41 -0.87
CA GLU A 149 -18.54 -6.62 -1.18
C GLU A 149 -18.46 -7.01 -2.66
N LYS A 150 -18.18 -6.05 -3.53
CA LYS A 150 -18.07 -6.33 -4.96
C LYS A 150 -16.66 -6.74 -5.35
N ASP A 151 -15.64 -6.24 -4.63
CA ASP A 151 -14.26 -6.48 -4.98
C ASP A 151 -13.34 -6.23 -3.78
N THR A 152 -12.71 -7.27 -3.24
CA THR A 152 -11.72 -7.15 -2.16
C THR A 152 -10.31 -6.81 -2.64
N HIS A 153 -10.10 -6.69 -3.96
CA HIS A 153 -8.88 -6.11 -4.53
C HIS A 153 -9.00 -4.60 -4.71
N GLY A 154 -10.24 -4.09 -4.79
CA GLY A 154 -10.56 -2.68 -5.02
C GLY A 154 -10.95 -1.93 -3.75
N MET A 155 -10.18 -2.05 -2.70
CA MET A 155 -10.42 -1.37 -1.43
C MET A 155 -9.46 -0.18 -1.24
N VAL A 156 -9.35 0.32 -0.02
CA VAL A 156 -8.32 1.29 0.36
C VAL A 156 -6.98 0.54 0.45
N SER A 157 -6.02 0.88 -0.39
CA SER A 157 -4.75 0.13 -0.49
C SER A 157 -3.52 0.94 -0.10
N SER A 158 -3.64 2.25 0.02
CA SER A 158 -2.51 3.11 0.39
C SER A 158 -2.98 4.26 1.25
N LEU A 159 -2.19 4.59 2.25
CA LEU A 159 -2.33 5.76 3.10
C LEU A 159 -1.01 6.53 3.09
N ARG A 160 -1.03 7.82 2.74
CA ARG A 160 0.18 8.66 2.73
C ARG A 160 -0.13 10.02 3.36
N LEU A 161 0.69 10.42 4.32
CA LEU A 161 0.59 11.74 4.93
C LEU A 161 1.25 12.78 4.01
N GLY A 162 0.48 13.76 3.56
CA GLY A 162 0.99 14.89 2.82
C GLY A 162 1.59 15.96 3.74
N ALA A 163 2.51 16.77 3.19
CA ALA A 163 3.11 17.89 3.91
C ALA A 163 2.08 18.96 4.34
N ASP A 164 0.87 18.92 3.78
CA ASP A 164 -0.27 19.77 4.12
C ASP A 164 -1.09 19.24 5.32
N GLY A 165 -0.65 18.14 5.92
CA GLY A 165 -1.29 17.51 7.08
C GLY A 165 -2.59 16.76 6.75
N TRP A 166 -2.80 16.39 5.49
CA TRP A 166 -3.87 15.49 5.07
C TRP A 166 -3.33 14.08 4.85
N VAL A 167 -4.13 13.09 5.15
CA VAL A 167 -3.91 11.71 4.73
C VAL A 167 -4.57 11.51 3.39
N TYR A 168 -3.79 11.08 2.41
CA TYR A 168 -4.24 10.71 1.07
C TYR A 168 -4.44 9.20 1.01
N ALA A 169 -5.54 8.78 0.41
CA ALA A 169 -5.94 7.39 0.36
C ALA A 169 -6.50 7.02 -1.01
N THR A 170 -6.28 5.77 -1.40
CA THR A 170 -6.86 5.19 -2.61
C THR A 170 -8.20 4.55 -2.32
N HIS A 171 -9.05 4.48 -3.34
CA HIS A 171 -10.28 3.69 -3.38
C HIS A 171 -10.32 2.99 -4.73
N GLY A 172 -10.46 1.69 -4.72
CA GLY A 172 -10.20 0.88 -5.89
C GLY A 172 -11.44 0.37 -6.61
N PHE A 173 -11.20 -0.59 -7.48
CA PHE A 173 -12.11 -1.08 -8.51
C PHE A 173 -13.46 -1.56 -7.96
N ASN A 174 -14.53 -1.24 -8.71
CA ASN A 174 -15.89 -1.77 -8.60
C ASN A 174 -16.69 -1.44 -7.33
N ASN A 175 -16.05 -1.06 -6.24
CA ASN A 175 -16.75 -0.69 -5.01
C ASN A 175 -17.33 0.73 -5.07
N THR A 176 -18.31 0.99 -4.23
CA THR A 176 -18.91 2.32 -4.01
C THR A 176 -18.94 2.61 -2.52
N SER A 177 -18.49 3.79 -2.13
CA SER A 177 -18.45 4.21 -0.73
C SER A 177 -18.98 5.62 -0.57
N ARG A 178 -19.69 5.86 0.53
CA ARG A 178 -20.07 7.21 0.99
C ARG A 178 -19.41 7.46 2.32
N LEU A 179 -18.63 8.53 2.40
CA LEU A 179 -17.94 8.94 3.61
C LEU A 179 -18.49 10.26 4.10
N ARG A 180 -18.72 10.35 5.40
CA ARG A 180 -19.12 11.58 6.07
C ARG A 180 -18.15 11.88 7.20
N ALA A 181 -17.59 13.08 7.20
CA ALA A 181 -16.69 13.55 8.24
C ALA A 181 -17.43 14.28 9.37
N LYS A 182 -16.71 14.53 10.47
CA LYS A 182 -17.26 15.20 11.67
C LYS A 182 -17.72 16.62 11.41
N ASP A 183 -17.12 17.35 10.44
CA ASP A 183 -17.55 18.69 10.02
C ASP A 183 -18.77 18.70 9.09
N GLY A 184 -19.30 17.53 8.74
CA GLY A 184 -20.42 17.36 7.82
C GLY A 184 -20.02 17.27 6.35
N SER A 185 -18.75 17.38 6.00
CA SER A 185 -18.29 17.13 4.62
C SER A 185 -18.56 15.68 4.23
N GLU A 186 -19.03 15.50 3.00
CA GLU A 186 -19.39 14.19 2.45
C GLU A 186 -18.73 13.99 1.09
N VAL A 187 -18.33 12.75 0.81
CA VAL A 187 -17.84 12.33 -0.50
C VAL A 187 -18.49 11.02 -0.92
N GLU A 188 -18.71 10.88 -2.23
CA GLU A 188 -19.05 9.61 -2.87
C GLU A 188 -17.89 9.19 -3.74
N LEU A 189 -17.43 7.97 -3.52
CA LEU A 189 -16.35 7.30 -4.24
C LEU A 189 -16.93 6.13 -5.02
N HIS A 190 -16.52 5.99 -6.26
CA HIS A 190 -16.97 4.92 -7.12
C HIS A 190 -15.83 4.41 -7.98
N SER A 191 -15.46 3.12 -7.81
CA SER A 191 -14.31 2.53 -8.48
C SER A 191 -13.01 3.28 -8.15
N GLY A 192 -12.03 3.38 -9.06
CA GLY A 192 -10.79 4.07 -8.81
C GLY A 192 -10.98 5.55 -8.49
N ASN A 193 -10.55 5.94 -7.32
CA ASN A 193 -10.49 7.34 -6.85
C ASN A 193 -9.31 7.52 -5.91
N VAL A 194 -8.85 8.76 -5.79
CA VAL A 194 -8.02 9.17 -4.67
C VAL A 194 -8.77 10.23 -3.87
N PHE A 195 -8.83 10.05 -2.57
CA PHE A 195 -9.45 10.97 -1.63
C PHE A 195 -8.45 11.33 -0.53
N ARG A 196 -8.78 12.37 0.24
CA ARG A 196 -7.97 12.76 1.38
C ARG A 196 -8.86 13.12 2.57
N PHE A 197 -8.32 12.95 3.75
CA PHE A 197 -9.03 13.24 4.98
C PHE A 197 -8.08 13.79 6.06
N ARG A 198 -8.64 14.46 7.05
CA ARG A 198 -7.89 14.84 8.24
C ARG A 198 -7.70 13.64 9.15
N PRO A 199 -6.51 13.44 9.74
CA PRO A 199 -6.21 12.24 10.57
C PRO A 199 -7.16 12.02 11.75
N ASP A 200 -7.81 13.07 12.21
CA ASP A 200 -8.82 13.03 13.28
C ASP A 200 -10.26 12.74 12.79
N GLY A 201 -10.43 12.51 11.49
CA GLY A 201 -11.73 12.29 10.86
C GLY A 201 -12.60 13.55 10.74
N SER A 202 -12.04 14.73 10.98
CA SER A 202 -12.80 15.99 10.98
C SER A 202 -13.27 16.42 9.59
N ARG A 203 -12.56 16.06 8.52
CA ARG A 203 -12.88 16.47 7.15
C ARG A 203 -12.46 15.44 6.12
N VAL A 204 -13.22 15.35 5.01
CA VAL A 204 -12.94 14.46 3.88
C VAL A 204 -13.19 15.19 2.55
N GLU A 205 -12.35 14.94 1.55
CA GLU A 205 -12.44 15.52 0.20
C GLU A 205 -12.02 14.49 -0.87
N VAL A 206 -12.62 14.55 -2.06
CA VAL A 206 -12.09 13.83 -3.23
C VAL A 206 -10.90 14.61 -3.78
N TRP A 207 -9.78 13.92 -4.03
CA TRP A 207 -8.62 14.52 -4.69
C TRP A 207 -8.70 14.39 -6.21
N SER A 208 -8.87 13.15 -6.72
CA SER A 208 -9.01 12.86 -8.14
C SER A 208 -10.00 11.73 -8.37
N ARG A 209 -10.55 11.67 -9.58
CA ARG A 209 -11.51 10.66 -10.01
C ARG A 209 -10.95 9.87 -11.19
N GLY A 210 -11.56 8.73 -11.46
CA GLY A 210 -11.08 7.81 -12.47
C GLY A 210 -9.94 6.95 -11.95
N GLN A 211 -9.07 6.47 -12.83
CA GLN A 211 -8.21 5.32 -12.64
C GLN A 211 -9.04 4.02 -12.56
N VAL A 212 -8.37 2.88 -12.58
CA VAL A 212 -9.06 1.58 -12.49
C VAL A 212 -9.00 1.06 -11.06
N ASN A 213 -7.80 0.80 -10.57
CA ASN A 213 -7.54 0.30 -9.24
C ASN A 213 -6.23 0.89 -8.71
N PRO A 214 -6.22 2.17 -8.29
CA PRO A 214 -5.02 2.80 -7.76
C PRO A 214 -4.60 2.09 -6.47
N PHE A 215 -3.38 1.55 -6.47
CA PHE A 215 -2.84 0.84 -5.32
C PHE A 215 -1.83 1.69 -4.56
N GLY A 216 -0.72 2.08 -5.19
CA GLY A 216 0.36 2.83 -4.56
C GLY A 216 0.19 4.35 -4.67
N LEU A 217 0.62 5.07 -3.64
CA LEU A 217 0.73 6.54 -3.62
C LEU A 217 2.11 6.95 -3.15
N THR A 218 2.64 8.02 -3.74
CA THR A 218 3.90 8.65 -3.29
C THR A 218 3.91 10.13 -3.61
N PHE A 219 4.76 10.90 -2.91
CA PHE A 219 4.98 12.31 -3.17
C PHE A 219 6.43 12.56 -3.59
N ASP A 220 6.63 13.50 -4.52
CA ASP A 220 7.95 14.08 -4.76
C ASP A 220 8.26 15.22 -3.76
N ARG A 221 9.50 15.75 -3.81
CA ARG A 221 9.94 16.87 -2.95
C ARG A 221 9.16 18.18 -3.18
N ARG A 222 8.43 18.30 -4.27
CA ARG A 222 7.61 19.47 -4.61
C ARG A 222 6.18 19.33 -4.10
N GLY A 223 5.82 18.16 -3.56
CA GLY A 223 4.47 17.84 -3.11
C GLY A 223 3.53 17.38 -4.23
N ASN A 224 4.04 17.06 -5.40
CA ASN A 224 3.23 16.39 -6.41
C ASN A 224 2.92 14.97 -5.98
N LEU A 225 1.66 14.57 -6.13
CA LEU A 225 1.18 13.23 -5.81
C LEU A 225 1.25 12.34 -7.05
N TYR A 226 1.79 11.14 -6.88
CA TYR A 226 1.85 10.10 -7.90
C TYR A 226 1.13 8.85 -7.43
N SER A 227 0.56 8.11 -8.39
CA SER A 227 -0.13 6.85 -8.13
C SER A 227 0.34 5.78 -9.09
N ALA A 228 0.52 4.56 -8.57
CA ALA A 228 0.55 3.35 -9.38
C ALA A 228 -0.87 2.81 -9.48
N ASP A 229 -1.33 2.55 -10.71
CA ASP A 229 -2.70 2.11 -10.99
C ASP A 229 -2.72 0.74 -11.66
N CYS A 230 -3.24 -0.24 -10.96
CA CYS A 230 -3.46 -1.57 -11.51
C CYS A 230 -4.54 -1.52 -12.62
N HIS A 231 -4.23 -2.15 -13.76
CA HIS A 231 -5.06 -2.27 -14.97
C HIS A 231 -5.17 -1.03 -15.87
N SER A 232 -4.44 0.05 -15.60
CA SER A 232 -4.33 1.16 -16.55
C SER A 232 -2.85 1.52 -16.79
N ALA A 233 -2.49 2.80 -16.86
CA ALA A 233 -1.09 3.17 -16.98
C ALA A 233 -0.35 2.96 -15.66
N PRO A 234 0.92 2.50 -15.68
CA PRO A 234 1.68 2.21 -14.46
C PRO A 234 1.80 3.39 -13.52
N VAL A 235 1.95 4.62 -14.03
CA VAL A 235 2.15 5.81 -13.18
C VAL A 235 1.32 6.97 -13.67
N TYR A 236 0.69 7.66 -12.72
CA TYR A 236 0.03 8.96 -12.93
C TYR A 236 0.57 10.00 -11.98
N GLN A 237 0.76 11.23 -12.45
CA GLN A 237 0.74 12.41 -11.57
C GLN A 237 -0.72 12.79 -11.33
N LEU A 238 -1.13 12.86 -10.08
CA LEU A 238 -2.51 13.13 -9.71
C LEU A 238 -2.74 14.62 -9.42
N LEU A 239 -3.45 15.28 -10.31
CA LEU A 239 -3.86 16.68 -10.14
C LEU A 239 -5.19 16.76 -9.38
N ARG A 240 -5.31 17.73 -8.47
CA ARG A 240 -6.54 17.94 -7.71
C ARG A 240 -7.70 18.28 -8.64
N GLY A 241 -8.79 17.54 -8.52
CA GLY A 241 -9.99 17.71 -9.34
C GLY A 241 -9.92 17.08 -10.73
N ALA A 242 -8.79 16.47 -11.10
CA ALA A 242 -8.66 15.82 -12.39
C ALA A 242 -9.43 14.48 -12.44
N HIS A 243 -9.74 14.08 -13.67
CA HIS A 243 -10.33 12.80 -14.01
C HIS A 243 -9.33 12.01 -14.86
N TYR A 244 -9.18 10.72 -14.57
CA TYR A 244 -8.26 9.80 -15.26
C TYR A 244 -9.03 8.68 -15.94
N PRO A 245 -8.48 8.05 -17.00
CA PRO A 245 -9.13 6.92 -17.67
C PRO A 245 -9.48 5.79 -16.70
N SER A 246 -10.64 5.18 -16.93
CA SER A 246 -11.12 4.00 -16.20
C SER A 246 -11.93 3.13 -17.16
N PHE A 247 -11.98 1.80 -16.95
CA PHE A 247 -12.63 0.87 -17.84
C PHE A 247 -14.04 1.31 -18.25
N GLY A 248 -14.17 1.82 -19.49
CA GLY A 248 -15.45 2.13 -20.11
C GLY A 248 -16.38 3.05 -19.32
N LYS A 249 -15.90 3.65 -18.22
CA LYS A 249 -16.74 4.52 -17.40
C LYS A 249 -16.72 5.93 -17.96
N PRO A 250 -17.90 6.56 -18.12
CA PRO A 250 -17.97 7.93 -18.55
C PRO A 250 -17.38 8.85 -17.49
N HIS A 251 -16.78 9.94 -17.93
CA HIS A 251 -16.41 11.07 -17.08
C HIS A 251 -17.32 12.27 -17.34
N ASP A 252 -17.08 13.38 -16.70
CA ASP A 252 -17.88 14.62 -16.79
C ASP A 252 -17.80 15.37 -18.12
N GLY A 253 -17.01 14.86 -19.08
CA GLY A 253 -16.83 15.47 -20.39
C GLY A 253 -15.77 16.55 -20.46
N LEU A 254 -15.10 16.90 -19.36
CA LEU A 254 -14.06 17.93 -19.32
C LEU A 254 -12.70 17.43 -19.85
N GLY A 255 -12.58 16.13 -20.13
CA GLY A 255 -11.36 15.48 -20.57
C GLY A 255 -10.58 14.82 -19.45
N PHE A 256 -9.52 14.10 -19.81
CA PHE A 256 -8.67 13.40 -18.89
C PHE A 256 -7.46 14.23 -18.45
N GLY A 257 -6.98 13.99 -17.24
CA GLY A 257 -5.66 14.42 -16.81
C GLY A 257 -4.58 13.91 -17.78
N PRO A 258 -3.47 14.66 -17.95
CA PRO A 258 -2.45 14.29 -18.92
C PRO A 258 -1.81 12.94 -18.57
N ALA A 259 -1.59 12.12 -19.62
CA ALA A 259 -0.82 10.89 -19.48
C ALA A 259 0.64 11.24 -19.14
N MET A 260 1.22 10.52 -18.20
CA MET A 260 2.62 10.67 -17.78
C MET A 260 3.54 9.64 -18.45
N ILE A 261 2.99 8.51 -18.87
CA ILE A 261 3.70 7.33 -19.33
C ILE A 261 3.04 6.80 -20.61
N GLU A 262 3.85 6.27 -21.54
CA GLU A 262 3.37 5.71 -22.81
C GLU A 262 3.72 4.22 -22.97
N HIS A 263 4.47 3.64 -22.02
CA HIS A 263 4.85 2.22 -21.97
C HIS A 263 4.10 1.46 -20.89
N SER A 264 4.30 0.16 -20.86
CA SER A 264 3.86 -0.72 -19.80
C SER A 264 5.02 -1.58 -19.33
N HIS A 265 4.98 -2.05 -18.09
CA HIS A 265 6.02 -2.90 -17.50
C HIS A 265 5.72 -4.40 -17.65
N GLY A 266 5.22 -4.82 -18.80
CA GLY A 266 4.95 -6.23 -19.11
C GLY A 266 3.72 -6.82 -18.42
N SER A 267 3.08 -6.07 -17.52
CA SER A 267 1.80 -6.45 -16.91
C SER A 267 0.99 -5.22 -16.51
N THR A 268 -0.29 -5.45 -16.21
CA THR A 268 -1.16 -4.44 -15.60
C THR A 268 -1.29 -4.60 -14.08
N GLY A 269 -0.62 -5.59 -13.50
CA GLY A 269 -0.64 -5.87 -12.06
C GLY A 269 0.36 -5.03 -11.28
N ILE A 270 0.27 -3.72 -11.41
CA ILE A 270 1.15 -2.75 -10.75
C ILE A 270 0.63 -2.48 -9.33
N ALA A 271 1.53 -2.30 -8.36
CA ALA A 271 1.20 -2.18 -6.95
C ALA A 271 1.85 -0.94 -6.28
N GLY A 272 2.71 -1.11 -5.30
CA GLY A 272 3.35 -0.02 -4.58
C GLY A 272 4.25 0.87 -5.44
N ILE A 273 4.45 2.11 -5.01
CA ILE A 273 5.29 3.09 -5.70
C ILE A 273 6.05 3.96 -4.70
N VAL A 274 7.30 4.27 -5.00
CA VAL A 274 8.07 5.31 -4.32
C VAL A 274 8.74 6.25 -5.31
N TYR A 275 8.86 7.51 -4.92
CA TYR A 275 9.60 8.53 -5.66
C TYR A 275 10.96 8.77 -4.98
N VAL A 276 12.04 8.59 -5.73
CA VAL A 276 13.41 8.81 -5.25
C VAL A 276 13.83 10.23 -5.59
N ASP A 277 14.20 10.99 -4.59
CA ASP A 277 14.69 12.35 -4.72
C ASP A 277 15.53 12.80 -3.52
N ARG A 278 15.94 14.07 -3.51
CA ARG A 278 16.69 14.72 -2.41
C ARG A 278 18.09 14.14 -2.20
N GLY A 279 18.66 13.55 -3.26
CA GLY A 279 20.01 12.98 -3.21
C GLY A 279 20.16 11.78 -2.28
N ARG A 280 19.07 11.08 -1.95
CA ARG A 280 19.09 9.93 -1.02
C ARG A 280 20.05 8.83 -1.45
N TRP A 281 20.14 8.59 -2.76
CA TRP A 281 21.04 7.59 -3.38
C TRP A 281 22.10 8.22 -4.28
N GLY A 282 22.34 9.55 -4.15
CA GLY A 282 23.12 10.35 -5.09
C GLY A 282 22.22 11.06 -6.10
N GLY A 283 22.70 12.17 -6.65
CA GLY A 283 21.89 13.03 -7.55
C GLY A 283 21.51 12.38 -8.86
N GLU A 284 22.23 11.35 -9.29
CA GLU A 284 21.92 10.54 -10.48
C GLU A 284 20.63 9.72 -10.33
N TRP A 285 20.23 9.41 -9.09
CA TRP A 285 18.99 8.70 -8.77
C TRP A 285 17.81 9.62 -8.49
N ASP A 286 18.04 10.94 -8.44
CA ASP A 286 16.93 11.89 -8.27
C ASP A 286 15.96 11.84 -9.46
N ASP A 287 14.69 12.12 -9.16
CA ASP A 287 13.59 12.10 -10.13
C ASP A 287 13.36 10.71 -10.78
N HIS A 288 13.50 9.65 -9.99
CA HIS A 288 13.11 8.29 -10.40
C HIS A 288 11.90 7.81 -9.59
N VAL A 289 11.10 6.95 -10.19
CA VAL A 289 10.04 6.18 -9.50
C VAL A 289 10.35 4.70 -9.59
N LEU A 290 10.18 4.02 -8.46
CA LEU A 290 10.24 2.57 -8.39
C LEU A 290 8.82 2.04 -8.18
N ILE A 291 8.49 0.96 -8.87
CA ILE A 291 7.13 0.44 -8.95
C ILE A 291 7.17 -1.06 -8.72
N GLY A 292 6.45 -1.53 -7.69
CA GLY A 292 6.27 -2.95 -7.45
C GLY A 292 5.42 -3.59 -8.55
N ASN A 293 5.91 -4.66 -9.14
CA ASN A 293 5.21 -5.44 -10.15
C ASN A 293 5.14 -6.92 -9.73
N PRO A 294 4.13 -7.28 -8.92
CA PRO A 294 4.01 -8.63 -8.39
C PRO A 294 3.71 -9.69 -9.44
N VAL A 295 3.24 -9.30 -10.63
CA VAL A 295 2.96 -10.25 -11.71
C VAL A 295 4.22 -10.67 -12.45
N THR A 296 5.13 -9.73 -12.70
CA THR A 296 6.40 -10.02 -13.40
C THR A 296 7.55 -10.34 -12.47
N SER A 297 7.33 -10.33 -11.14
CA SER A 297 8.36 -10.56 -10.11
C SER A 297 9.52 -9.57 -10.22
N ARG A 298 9.19 -8.26 -10.26
CA ARG A 298 10.14 -7.17 -10.48
C ARG A 298 9.79 -5.91 -9.68
N VAL A 299 10.81 -5.13 -9.40
CA VAL A 299 10.63 -3.70 -9.11
C VAL A 299 11.09 -2.92 -10.34
N ASN A 300 10.13 -2.34 -11.03
CA ASN A 300 10.39 -1.56 -12.23
C ASN A 300 10.94 -0.17 -11.90
N LEU A 301 11.63 0.47 -12.81
CA LEU A 301 12.27 1.77 -12.68
C LEU A 301 11.92 2.67 -13.85
N ASP A 302 11.41 3.87 -13.55
CA ASP A 302 11.23 4.93 -14.52
C ASP A 302 11.95 6.20 -14.09
N ARG A 303 12.53 6.91 -15.04
CA ARG A 303 13.06 8.26 -14.83
C ARG A 303 12.03 9.32 -15.20
N VAL A 304 11.77 10.23 -14.27
CA VAL A 304 10.80 11.33 -14.45
C VAL A 304 11.50 12.57 -14.99
N HIS A 305 11.01 13.06 -16.10
CA HIS A 305 11.47 14.30 -16.72
C HIS A 305 10.34 15.34 -16.71
N PHE A 306 10.67 16.58 -16.46
CA PHE A 306 9.71 17.67 -16.46
C PHE A 306 9.92 18.61 -17.66
N THR A 307 8.82 18.90 -18.37
CA THR A 307 8.75 20.03 -19.31
C THR A 307 7.83 21.07 -18.71
N GLY A 308 8.41 22.11 -18.13
CA GLY A 308 7.68 23.00 -17.22
C GLY A 308 7.18 22.25 -15.98
N THR A 309 5.86 22.14 -15.81
CA THR A 309 5.23 21.38 -14.71
C THR A 309 4.68 20.01 -15.14
N THR A 310 4.84 19.65 -16.40
CA THR A 310 4.32 18.39 -16.94
C THR A 310 5.37 17.30 -16.87
N PRO A 311 5.17 16.24 -16.07
CA PRO A 311 6.08 15.11 -16.02
C PRO A 311 5.87 14.16 -17.20
N ARG A 312 6.96 13.49 -17.57
CA ARG A 312 7.00 12.32 -18.45
C ARG A 312 7.92 11.30 -17.81
N ALA A 313 7.53 10.04 -17.84
CA ALA A 313 8.35 8.96 -17.34
C ALA A 313 8.93 8.14 -18.50
N GLU A 314 10.21 7.84 -18.39
CA GLU A 314 10.99 7.04 -19.33
C GLU A 314 11.40 5.74 -18.66
N GLU A 315 11.04 4.62 -19.27
CA GLU A 315 11.39 3.29 -18.78
C GLU A 315 12.92 3.10 -18.71
N LYS A 316 13.38 2.52 -17.63
CA LYS A 316 14.77 2.11 -17.40
C LYS A 316 14.84 0.61 -17.16
N ALA A 317 16.04 0.06 -17.06
CA ALA A 317 16.21 -1.32 -16.62
C ALA A 317 15.61 -1.52 -15.23
N ASP A 318 14.97 -2.66 -15.01
CA ASP A 318 14.33 -2.98 -13.73
C ASP A 318 15.30 -2.85 -12.56
N PHE A 319 14.84 -2.28 -11.45
CA PHE A 319 15.66 -2.08 -10.25
C PHE A 319 15.88 -3.37 -9.45
N VAL A 320 14.84 -4.19 -9.30
CA VAL A 320 14.97 -5.55 -8.76
C VAL A 320 14.43 -6.54 -9.75
N VAL A 321 15.20 -7.58 -10.00
CA VAL A 321 14.81 -8.71 -10.85
C VAL A 321 14.94 -9.98 -10.04
N SER A 322 13.87 -10.78 -9.98
CA SER A 322 13.89 -12.10 -9.35
C SER A 322 13.93 -13.22 -10.38
N GLY A 323 14.73 -14.25 -10.09
CA GLY A 323 14.65 -15.56 -10.73
C GLY A 323 13.56 -16.45 -10.12
N ASP A 324 12.98 -16.05 -8.99
CA ASP A 324 11.93 -16.79 -8.29
C ASP A 324 10.54 -16.24 -8.65
N PRO A 325 9.64 -17.05 -9.22
CA PRO A 325 8.28 -16.63 -9.57
C PRO A 325 7.36 -16.44 -8.34
N TRP A 326 7.83 -16.73 -7.14
CA TRP A 326 7.10 -16.49 -5.90
C TRP A 326 7.31 -15.06 -5.38
N PHE A 327 8.35 -14.37 -5.82
CA PHE A 327 8.59 -12.96 -5.48
C PHE A 327 7.46 -12.07 -5.97
N ARG A 328 6.78 -11.39 -5.04
CA ARG A 328 5.60 -10.55 -5.29
C ARG A 328 5.75 -9.18 -4.62
N PRO A 329 6.57 -8.28 -5.17
CA PRO A 329 6.77 -6.97 -4.56
C PRO A 329 5.51 -6.13 -4.67
N VAL A 330 4.75 -6.05 -3.58
CA VAL A 330 3.42 -5.40 -3.54
C VAL A 330 3.44 -4.00 -2.96
N ASP A 331 4.39 -3.67 -2.08
CA ASP A 331 4.56 -2.29 -1.59
C ASP A 331 6.03 -1.94 -1.38
N LEU A 332 6.32 -0.66 -1.42
CA LEU A 332 7.65 -0.09 -1.33
C LEU A 332 7.65 1.10 -0.37
N ALA A 333 8.69 1.23 0.47
CA ALA A 333 8.90 2.41 1.28
C ALA A 333 10.38 2.79 1.37
N LEU A 334 10.67 4.08 1.21
CA LEU A 334 11.99 4.63 1.47
C LEU A 334 12.06 5.06 2.94
N ALA A 335 13.03 4.49 3.66
CA ALA A 335 13.30 4.84 5.04
C ALA A 335 14.13 6.13 5.16
N PRO A 336 14.13 6.77 6.33
CA PRO A 336 14.93 7.99 6.57
C PRO A 336 16.43 7.80 6.38
N ASP A 337 16.96 6.60 6.60
CA ASP A 337 18.37 6.22 6.39
C ASP A 337 18.74 6.02 4.92
N GLY A 338 17.75 6.00 4.02
CA GLY A 338 17.92 5.80 2.59
C GLY A 338 17.68 4.36 2.12
N ALA A 339 17.45 3.41 3.02
CA ALA A 339 17.11 2.04 2.62
C ALA A 339 15.73 1.98 1.94
N LEU A 340 15.61 1.13 0.92
CA LEU A 340 14.33 0.78 0.30
C LEU A 340 13.82 -0.52 0.92
N TYR A 341 12.70 -0.45 1.60
CA TYR A 341 11.99 -1.64 2.07
C TYR A 341 10.99 -2.10 1.01
N ILE A 342 10.97 -3.40 0.77
CA ILE A 342 10.09 -4.05 -0.21
C ILE A 342 9.20 -5.04 0.56
N ALA A 343 7.89 -4.87 0.47
CA ALA A 343 6.94 -5.88 0.93
C ALA A 343 6.80 -6.96 -0.14
N ASP A 344 7.35 -8.13 0.15
CA ASP A 344 7.17 -9.31 -0.67
C ASP A 344 6.03 -10.16 -0.14
N PHE A 345 4.91 -10.18 -0.85
CA PHE A 345 3.75 -11.00 -0.50
C PHE A 345 4.07 -12.50 -0.57
N TYR A 346 5.13 -12.86 -1.21
CA TYR A 346 5.70 -14.18 -1.40
C TYR A 346 4.68 -15.31 -1.52
N ASN A 347 4.06 -15.39 -2.66
CA ASN A 347 3.11 -16.44 -2.98
C ASN A 347 3.14 -16.79 -4.46
N ARG A 348 2.93 -18.07 -4.79
CA ARG A 348 2.88 -18.54 -6.17
C ARG A 348 1.82 -17.80 -6.99
N ILE A 349 0.69 -17.51 -6.38
CA ILE A 349 -0.44 -16.79 -6.99
C ILE A 349 -0.75 -15.59 -6.13
N ILE A 350 -0.66 -14.39 -6.70
CA ILE A 350 -1.23 -13.21 -6.05
C ILE A 350 -2.70 -13.11 -6.43
N GLY A 351 -3.54 -13.01 -5.40
CA GLY A 351 -4.97 -13.23 -5.43
C GLY A 351 -5.73 -12.75 -6.65
N HIS A 352 -6.46 -13.66 -7.26
CA HIS A 352 -7.50 -13.39 -8.23
C HIS A 352 -8.70 -14.30 -7.92
N TYR A 353 -9.92 -13.80 -8.08
CA TYR A 353 -11.14 -14.54 -7.76
C TYR A 353 -11.33 -15.83 -8.55
N GLU A 354 -10.77 -15.89 -9.76
CA GLU A 354 -10.87 -17.03 -10.64
C GLU A 354 -10.05 -18.23 -10.18
N VAL A 355 -9.14 -18.04 -9.23
CA VAL A 355 -8.36 -19.15 -8.69
C VAL A 355 -9.11 -19.79 -7.53
N PRO A 356 -9.47 -21.09 -7.61
CA PRO A 356 -10.19 -21.79 -6.55
C PRO A 356 -9.50 -21.67 -5.18
N LEU A 357 -10.30 -21.65 -4.11
CA LEU A 357 -9.80 -21.57 -2.74
C LEU A 357 -8.87 -22.73 -2.35
N ASP A 358 -9.15 -23.91 -2.88
CA ASP A 358 -8.38 -25.14 -2.65
C ASP A 358 -7.19 -25.31 -3.60
N HIS A 359 -6.88 -24.28 -4.41
CA HIS A 359 -5.75 -24.36 -5.33
C HIS A 359 -4.42 -24.34 -4.55
N PRO A 360 -3.55 -25.34 -4.74
CA PRO A 360 -2.32 -25.51 -3.93
C PRO A 360 -1.29 -24.38 -4.07
N GLY A 361 -1.48 -23.44 -4.98
CA GLY A 361 -0.62 -22.26 -5.14
C GLY A 361 -1.15 -21.00 -4.45
N ARG A 362 -2.29 -21.07 -3.71
CA ARG A 362 -2.86 -19.92 -3.03
C ARG A 362 -2.29 -19.67 -1.67
N ASP A 363 -2.12 -20.74 -0.92
CA ASP A 363 -1.66 -20.67 0.45
C ASP A 363 -0.31 -21.35 0.61
N ARG A 364 0.54 -20.65 1.30
CA ARG A 364 1.73 -21.20 1.90
C ARG A 364 1.44 -21.36 3.39
N GLU A 365 1.49 -22.56 3.89
CA GLU A 365 1.46 -22.82 5.32
C GLU A 365 2.83 -22.60 5.95
#